data_014882ecbaf123cabb236d5c234302e6
#
_entry.id   014882ecbaf123cabb236d5c234302e6
#
_cell.length_a   1.000
_cell.length_b   1.000
_cell.length_c   1.000
_cell.angle_alpha   90.00
_cell.angle_beta   90.00
_cell.angle_gamma   90.00
#
_symmetry.space_group_name_H-M   'P 1'
#
loop_
_entity.id
_entity.type
_entity.pdbx_description
1 polymer ?
#
loop_
_entity_poly.entity_id
_entity_poly.type
_entity_poly.pdbx_seq_one_letter_code
_entity_poly.pdbx_strand_id
1 'polypeptide(L)'
;AFVLLGIGNTILQVSLNPLLTNVVKGDALTSSLTAGQVVKAVSSFCGPFIAAFAAGTLGNWQYLFPIFAAITLLSSLWLMMTSIPKEEVSLQSGSSVGATFSLLKDSHILLFFIGILCTVGLDVGMNTLTPKLLIERCGLEITDAGLGSSVYFFCRTAGAFIGAFLLARLSDVRYLRVNLIVMLAALGVLYFANSYIEILICVGVFAFALS
;
A
#
# COMPACT_ATOMS: atom_id res chain seq x y z
N ALA A 1 18.35 -4.14 7.72
CA ALA A 1 17.00 -4.71 7.93
C ALA A 1 15.99 -4.16 6.91
N PHE A 2 15.80 -2.84 6.76
CA PHE A 2 14.79 -2.25 5.87
C PHE A 2 14.98 -2.60 4.39
N VAL A 3 16.21 -2.69 3.90
CA VAL A 3 16.51 -3.08 2.51
C VAL A 3 16.03 -4.50 2.22
N LEU A 4 16.31 -5.45 3.11
CA LEU A 4 15.86 -6.84 2.96
C LEU A 4 14.33 -6.95 3.00
N LEU A 5 13.69 -6.19 3.87
CA LEU A 5 12.23 -6.14 3.99
C LEU A 5 11.60 -5.55 2.72
N GLY A 6 12.20 -4.49 2.16
CA GLY A 6 11.78 -3.90 0.89
C GLY A 6 11.93 -4.85 -0.29
N ILE A 7 13.05 -5.55 -0.40
CA ILE A 7 13.29 -6.57 -1.44
C ILE A 7 12.26 -7.69 -1.32
N GLY A 8 12.06 -8.25 -0.12
CA GLY A 8 11.08 -9.32 0.10
C GLY A 8 9.66 -8.90 -0.26
N ASN A 9 9.23 -7.71 0.15
CA ASN A 9 7.92 -7.17 -0.20
C ASN A 9 7.75 -6.98 -1.72
N THR A 10 8.78 -6.48 -2.41
CA THR A 10 8.76 -6.30 -3.86
C THR A 10 8.64 -7.64 -4.59
N ILE A 11 9.44 -8.64 -4.19
CA ILE A 11 9.39 -9.99 -4.78
C ILE A 11 7.99 -10.59 -4.62
N LEU A 12 7.39 -10.47 -3.42
CA LEU A 12 6.03 -10.96 -3.18
C LEU A 12 5.00 -10.26 -4.08
N GLN A 13 5.04 -8.95 -4.19
CA GLN A 13 4.09 -8.20 -5.02
C GLN A 13 4.22 -8.51 -6.51
N VAL A 14 5.46 -8.62 -7.01
CA VAL A 14 5.72 -8.94 -8.42
C VAL A 14 5.36 -10.39 -8.76
N SER A 15 5.45 -11.31 -7.80
CA SER A 15 5.13 -12.73 -8.02
C SER A 15 3.63 -13.02 -7.87
N LEU A 16 2.97 -12.44 -6.86
CA LEU A 16 1.59 -12.77 -6.53
C LEU A 16 0.58 -12.25 -7.57
N ASN A 17 0.79 -11.05 -8.11
CA ASN A 17 -0.14 -10.48 -9.08
C ASN A 17 -0.20 -11.30 -10.38
N PRO A 18 0.91 -11.66 -11.05
CA PRO A 18 0.87 -12.54 -12.22
C PRO A 18 0.34 -13.94 -11.89
N LEU A 19 0.70 -14.50 -10.72
CA LEU A 19 0.18 -15.78 -10.29
C LEU A 19 -1.35 -15.79 -10.21
N LEU A 20 -1.93 -14.72 -9.66
CA LEU A 20 -3.37 -14.58 -9.58
C LEU A 20 -4.02 -14.51 -10.97
N THR A 21 -3.40 -13.82 -11.94
CA THR A 21 -3.91 -13.72 -13.32
C THR A 21 -3.87 -15.05 -14.05
N ASN A 22 -2.98 -15.97 -13.67
CA ASN A 22 -2.89 -17.31 -14.23
C ASN A 22 -3.93 -18.28 -13.65
N VAL A 23 -4.27 -18.09 -12.38
CA VAL A 23 -5.23 -18.97 -11.67
C VAL A 23 -6.67 -18.53 -11.91
N VAL A 24 -6.92 -17.21 -11.94
CA VAL A 24 -8.26 -16.62 -12.07
C VAL A 24 -8.39 -15.92 -13.41
N LYS A 25 -9.38 -16.29 -14.21
CA LYS A 25 -9.63 -15.74 -15.56
C LYS A 25 -11.00 -15.03 -15.61
N GLY A 26 -11.11 -14.07 -16.54
CA GLY A 26 -12.36 -13.36 -16.82
C GLY A 26 -12.75 -12.34 -15.75
N ASP A 27 -14.06 -12.14 -15.56
CA ASP A 27 -14.61 -11.11 -14.65
C ASP A 27 -14.24 -11.33 -13.18
N ALA A 28 -13.97 -12.59 -12.80
CA ALA A 28 -13.54 -12.93 -11.45
C ALA A 28 -12.13 -12.41 -11.13
N LEU A 29 -11.29 -12.12 -12.12
CA LEU A 29 -9.93 -11.62 -11.92
C LEU A 29 -9.93 -10.23 -11.24
N THR A 30 -10.71 -9.30 -11.76
CA THR A 30 -10.82 -7.94 -11.19
C THR A 30 -11.33 -7.99 -9.74
N SER A 31 -12.35 -8.81 -9.49
CA SER A 31 -12.89 -9.01 -8.14
C SER A 31 -11.85 -9.61 -7.19
N SER A 32 -11.05 -10.58 -7.64
CA SER A 32 -10.03 -11.21 -6.82
C SER A 32 -8.85 -10.27 -6.53
N LEU A 33 -8.43 -9.47 -7.51
CA LEU A 33 -7.41 -8.42 -7.31
C LEU A 33 -7.90 -7.38 -6.30
N THR A 34 -9.15 -6.94 -6.42
CA THR A 34 -9.76 -5.99 -5.48
C THR A 34 -9.85 -6.57 -4.08
N ALA A 35 -10.29 -7.83 -3.94
CA ALA A 35 -10.33 -8.52 -2.66
C ALA A 35 -8.94 -8.60 -2.00
N GLY A 36 -7.89 -8.87 -2.78
CA GLY A 36 -6.50 -8.84 -2.29
C GLY A 36 -6.07 -7.46 -1.76
N GLN A 37 -6.47 -6.38 -2.44
CA GLN A 37 -6.20 -5.02 -1.96
C GLN A 37 -6.96 -4.70 -0.66
N VAL A 38 -8.20 -5.16 -0.53
CA VAL A 38 -8.99 -5.00 0.69
C VAL A 38 -8.32 -5.71 1.88
N VAL A 39 -7.90 -6.96 1.70
CA VAL A 39 -7.17 -7.72 2.75
C VAL A 39 -5.89 -6.99 3.15
N LYS A 40 -5.13 -6.48 2.17
CA LYS A 40 -3.93 -5.67 2.42
C LYS A 40 -4.24 -4.41 3.23
N ALA A 41 -5.31 -3.70 2.88
CA ALA A 41 -5.72 -2.47 3.56
C ALA A 41 -6.17 -2.75 5.01
N VAL A 42 -6.95 -3.80 5.25
CA VAL A 42 -7.36 -4.23 6.59
C VAL A 42 -6.15 -4.62 7.43
N SER A 43 -5.21 -5.39 6.87
CA SER A 43 -3.98 -5.78 7.56
C SER A 43 -3.14 -4.57 7.95
N SER A 44 -3.02 -3.58 7.07
CA SER A 44 -2.30 -2.33 7.34
C SER A 44 -2.98 -1.49 8.42
N PHE A 45 -4.32 -1.44 8.44
CA PHE A 45 -5.10 -0.78 9.48
C PHE A 45 -4.89 -1.44 10.85
N CYS A 46 -4.84 -2.78 10.91
CA CYS A 46 -4.61 -3.51 12.16
C CYS A 46 -3.19 -3.39 12.70
N GLY A 47 -2.20 -3.05 11.87
CA GLY A 47 -0.79 -2.97 12.24
C GLY A 47 -0.49 -2.15 13.51
N PRO A 48 -0.91 -0.87 13.60
CA PRO A 48 -0.70 -0.04 14.78
C PRO A 48 -1.35 -0.60 16.06
N PHE A 49 -2.53 -1.21 15.94
CA PHE A 49 -3.23 -1.84 17.08
C PHE A 49 -2.48 -3.06 17.59
N ILE A 50 -1.95 -3.88 16.69
CA ILE A 50 -1.12 -5.05 17.08
C ILE A 50 0.17 -4.59 17.75
N ALA A 51 0.78 -3.50 17.25
CA ALA A 51 1.97 -2.91 17.85
C ALA A 51 1.68 -2.36 19.26
N ALA A 52 0.57 -1.65 19.44
CA ALA A 52 0.14 -1.13 20.74
C ALA A 52 -0.17 -2.27 21.72
N PHE A 53 -0.85 -3.31 21.26
CA PHE A 53 -1.12 -4.52 22.06
C PHE A 53 0.18 -5.21 22.49
N ALA A 54 1.14 -5.39 21.60
CA ALA A 54 2.43 -5.99 21.91
C ALA A 54 3.22 -5.16 22.93
N ALA A 55 3.20 -3.83 22.80
CA ALA A 55 3.84 -2.93 23.77
C ALA A 55 3.17 -2.99 25.14
N GLY A 56 1.83 -3.00 25.20
CA GLY A 56 1.06 -2.96 26.44
C GLY A 56 1.02 -4.31 27.18
N THR A 57 0.87 -5.44 26.47
CA THR A 57 0.72 -6.78 27.09
C THR A 57 2.03 -7.52 27.24
N LEU A 58 2.94 -7.41 26.27
CA LEU A 58 4.22 -8.12 26.27
C LEU A 58 5.37 -7.26 26.82
N GLY A 59 5.11 -5.99 27.14
CA GLY A 59 6.09 -5.07 27.70
C GLY A 59 7.18 -4.60 26.72
N ASN A 60 7.19 -5.11 25.49
CA ASN A 60 8.17 -4.72 24.47
C ASN A 60 7.58 -4.86 23.06
N TRP A 61 7.55 -3.77 22.32
CA TRP A 61 7.08 -3.72 20.93
C TRP A 61 7.90 -4.59 19.96
N GLN A 62 9.13 -4.96 20.33
CA GLN A 62 10.00 -5.81 19.50
C GLN A 62 9.44 -7.21 19.28
N TYR A 63 8.55 -7.70 20.15
CA TYR A 63 7.87 -8.99 19.96
C TYR A 63 6.98 -9.04 18.70
N LEU A 64 6.69 -7.88 18.11
CA LEU A 64 6.01 -7.78 16.83
C LEU A 64 6.76 -8.53 15.70
N PHE A 65 8.10 -8.45 15.68
CA PHE A 65 8.91 -9.08 14.63
C PHE A 65 8.83 -10.62 14.66
N PRO A 66 9.01 -11.31 15.77
CA PRO A 66 8.86 -12.76 15.81
C PRO A 66 7.41 -13.21 15.54
N ILE A 67 6.39 -12.44 15.94
CA ILE A 67 4.99 -12.74 15.61
C ILE A 67 4.77 -12.70 14.10
N PHE A 68 5.19 -11.64 13.43
CA PHE A 68 5.08 -11.54 11.97
C PHE A 68 5.94 -12.58 11.24
N ALA A 69 7.13 -12.91 11.77
CA ALA A 69 7.95 -13.98 11.22
C ALA A 69 7.23 -15.32 11.28
N ALA A 70 6.59 -15.66 12.41
CA ALA A 70 5.81 -16.88 12.55
C ALA A 70 4.61 -16.93 11.58
N ILE A 71 3.86 -15.83 11.45
CA ILE A 71 2.75 -15.72 10.50
C ILE A 71 3.24 -15.91 9.06
N THR A 72 4.37 -15.29 8.70
CA THR A 72 4.97 -15.41 7.36
C THR A 72 5.43 -16.84 7.08
N LEU A 73 6.04 -17.50 8.04
CA LEU A 73 6.44 -18.91 7.93
C LEU A 73 5.23 -19.82 7.72
N LEU A 74 4.18 -19.66 8.52
CA LEU A 74 2.94 -20.43 8.39
C LEU A 74 2.29 -20.21 7.02
N SER A 75 2.24 -18.96 6.55
CA SER A 75 1.70 -18.62 5.23
C SER A 75 2.54 -19.24 4.10
N SER A 76 3.88 -19.24 4.24
CA SER A 76 4.78 -19.86 3.27
C SER A 76 4.62 -21.37 3.22
N LEU A 77 4.49 -22.02 4.38
CA LEU A 77 4.22 -23.45 4.47
C LEU A 77 2.87 -23.80 3.82
N TRP A 78 1.85 -23.03 4.09
CA TRP A 78 0.55 -23.21 3.45
C TRP A 78 0.64 -23.09 1.93
N LEU A 79 1.34 -22.08 1.43
CA LEU A 79 1.53 -21.89 -0.01
C LEU A 79 2.29 -23.07 -0.63
N MET A 80 3.32 -23.61 0.05
CA MET A 80 4.05 -24.80 -0.41
C MET A 80 3.18 -26.06 -0.47
N MET A 81 2.19 -26.17 0.40
CA MET A 81 1.24 -27.30 0.41
C MET A 81 0.11 -27.13 -0.61
N THR A 82 -0.08 -25.92 -1.15
CA THR A 82 -1.12 -25.63 -2.13
C THR A 82 -0.64 -26.03 -3.52
N SER A 83 -1.40 -26.88 -4.22
CA SER A 83 -1.11 -27.25 -5.59
C SER A 83 -1.44 -26.08 -6.52
N ILE A 84 -0.42 -25.42 -7.03
CA ILE A 84 -0.55 -24.34 -8.00
C ILE A 84 -0.37 -24.93 -9.40
N PRO A 85 -1.27 -24.61 -10.36
CA PRO A 85 -1.08 -25.01 -11.76
C PRO A 85 0.29 -24.53 -12.24
N LYS A 86 1.07 -25.43 -12.84
CA LYS A 86 2.35 -25.07 -13.45
C LYS A 86 2.08 -24.07 -14.56
N GLU A 87 2.73 -22.92 -14.49
CA GLU A 87 2.80 -22.02 -15.63
C GLU A 87 3.42 -22.79 -16.81
N GLU A 88 2.75 -22.77 -17.94
CA GLU A 88 3.43 -23.03 -19.20
C GLU A 88 4.38 -21.85 -19.43
N VAL A 89 5.55 -21.95 -18.84
CA VAL A 89 6.64 -21.01 -19.13
C VAL A 89 6.93 -21.24 -20.61
N SER A 90 6.33 -20.41 -21.47
CA SER A 90 6.78 -20.31 -22.83
C SER A 90 8.26 -19.95 -22.75
N LEU A 91 9.11 -20.87 -23.15
CA LEU A 91 10.57 -20.74 -23.20
C LEU A 91 11.02 -19.65 -24.20
N GLN A 92 10.20 -18.64 -24.42
CA GLN A 92 10.59 -17.46 -25.16
C GLN A 92 11.53 -16.64 -24.29
N SER A 93 12.80 -16.94 -24.45
CA SER A 93 13.97 -16.14 -24.10
C SER A 93 13.85 -15.47 -22.71
N GLY A 94 14.56 -16.02 -21.73
CA GLY A 94 14.81 -15.33 -20.48
C GLY A 94 15.18 -13.89 -20.78
N SER A 95 14.29 -12.95 -20.43
CA SER A 95 14.58 -11.54 -20.66
C SER A 95 15.81 -11.19 -19.83
N SER A 96 16.90 -10.90 -20.51
CA SER A 96 18.12 -10.40 -19.89
C SER A 96 17.77 -9.14 -19.08
N VAL A 97 18.41 -8.96 -17.95
CA VAL A 97 18.28 -7.72 -17.13
C VAL A 97 18.45 -6.48 -18.02
N GLY A 98 19.39 -6.54 -18.99
CA GLY A 98 19.58 -5.49 -20.00
C GLY A 98 18.35 -5.26 -20.88
N ALA A 99 17.63 -6.31 -21.28
CA ALA A 99 16.40 -6.20 -22.05
C ALA A 99 15.28 -5.54 -21.23
N THR A 100 15.18 -5.85 -19.94
CA THR A 100 14.22 -5.22 -19.03
C THR A 100 14.49 -3.72 -18.89
N PHE A 101 15.74 -3.31 -18.69
CA PHE A 101 16.11 -1.89 -18.67
C PHE A 101 15.93 -1.21 -20.03
N SER A 102 16.02 -1.93 -21.14
CA SER A 102 15.79 -1.34 -22.47
C SER A 102 14.32 -0.94 -22.68
N LEU A 103 13.36 -1.54 -21.95
CA LEU A 103 11.95 -1.13 -21.97
C LEU A 103 11.75 0.30 -21.46
N LEU A 104 12.61 0.78 -20.56
CA LEU A 104 12.54 2.18 -20.09
C LEU A 104 12.91 3.21 -21.17
N LYS A 105 13.41 2.78 -22.34
CA LYS A 105 13.60 3.65 -23.50
C LYS A 105 12.28 4.02 -24.17
N ASP A 106 11.23 3.22 -23.99
CA ASP A 106 9.89 3.56 -24.42
C ASP A 106 9.31 4.66 -23.51
N SER A 107 8.92 5.78 -24.11
CA SER A 107 8.41 6.95 -23.41
C SER A 107 7.14 6.67 -22.61
N HIS A 108 6.28 5.76 -23.08
CA HIS A 108 5.06 5.38 -22.39
C HIS A 108 5.38 4.55 -21.13
N ILE A 109 6.26 3.57 -21.29
CA ILE A 109 6.70 2.72 -20.16
C ILE A 109 7.42 3.55 -19.10
N LEU A 110 8.28 4.47 -19.52
CA LEU A 110 8.98 5.39 -18.61
C LEU A 110 8.00 6.29 -17.87
N LEU A 111 6.97 6.82 -18.54
CA LEU A 111 5.95 7.64 -17.89
C LEU A 111 5.16 6.87 -16.83
N PHE A 112 4.73 5.65 -17.14
CA PHE A 112 4.07 4.78 -16.16
C PHE A 112 5.00 4.42 -14.98
N PHE A 113 6.25 4.12 -15.25
CA PHE A 113 7.25 3.84 -14.22
C PHE A 113 7.40 5.03 -13.25
N ILE A 114 7.57 6.24 -13.78
CA ILE A 114 7.66 7.46 -12.96
C ILE A 114 6.35 7.69 -12.19
N GLY A 115 5.20 7.51 -12.82
CA GLY A 115 3.89 7.63 -12.18
C GLY A 115 3.75 6.70 -10.97
N ILE A 116 4.09 5.42 -11.13
CA ILE A 116 4.05 4.44 -10.03
C ILE A 116 5.05 4.83 -8.93
N LEU A 117 6.28 5.22 -9.31
CA LEU A 117 7.31 5.63 -8.36
C LEU A 117 6.86 6.81 -7.50
N CYS A 118 6.27 7.84 -8.12
CA CYS A 118 5.74 9.00 -7.41
C CYS A 118 4.57 8.62 -6.50
N THR A 119 3.63 7.81 -6.97
CA THR A 119 2.46 7.38 -6.19
C THR A 119 2.86 6.56 -4.96
N VAL A 120 3.76 5.59 -5.15
CA VAL A 120 4.27 4.77 -4.03
C VAL A 120 5.11 5.63 -3.07
N GLY A 121 5.91 6.56 -3.61
CA GLY A 121 6.69 7.50 -2.80
C GLY A 121 5.82 8.39 -1.93
N LEU A 122 4.72 8.92 -2.48
CA LEU A 122 3.74 9.70 -1.74
C LEU A 122 3.02 8.87 -0.66
N ASP A 123 2.64 7.64 -0.99
CA ASP A 123 1.97 6.72 -0.06
C ASP A 123 2.84 6.43 1.17
N VAL A 124 4.06 5.96 0.93
CA VAL A 124 5.02 5.65 2.01
C VAL A 124 5.43 6.91 2.76
N GLY A 125 5.67 8.00 2.03
CA GLY A 125 6.06 9.29 2.60
C GLY A 125 5.01 9.81 3.55
N MET A 126 3.76 9.90 3.13
CA MET A 126 2.66 10.43 3.98
C MET A 126 2.43 9.56 5.21
N ASN A 127 2.42 8.23 5.04
CA ASN A 127 2.27 7.33 6.18
C ASN A 127 3.39 7.49 7.22
N THR A 128 4.62 7.67 6.76
CA THR A 128 5.79 7.83 7.64
C THR A 128 5.88 9.23 8.27
N LEU A 129 5.51 10.27 7.50
CA LEU A 129 5.61 11.65 7.97
C LEU A 129 4.44 12.06 8.87
N THR A 130 3.27 11.44 8.75
CA THR A 130 2.09 11.81 9.54
C THR A 130 2.35 11.75 11.05
N PRO A 131 2.85 10.66 11.65
CA PRO A 131 3.18 10.64 13.07
C PRO A 131 4.22 11.69 13.44
N LYS A 132 5.22 11.90 12.60
CA LYS A 132 6.25 12.90 12.83
C LYS A 132 5.71 14.32 12.85
N LEU A 133 4.81 14.65 11.92
CA LEU A 133 4.12 15.96 11.91
C LEU A 133 3.29 16.18 13.17
N LEU A 134 2.61 15.15 13.66
CA LEU A 134 1.82 15.23 14.87
C LEU A 134 2.69 15.46 16.12
N ILE A 135 3.85 14.82 16.19
CA ILE A 135 4.82 15.05 17.27
C ILE A 135 5.40 16.46 17.20
N GLU A 136 5.86 16.89 16.02
CA GLU A 136 6.58 18.16 15.87
C GLU A 136 5.66 19.39 15.98
N ARG A 137 4.43 19.31 15.43
CA ARG A 137 3.52 20.46 15.41
C ARG A 137 2.52 20.50 16.57
N CYS A 138 2.12 19.32 17.07
CA CYS A 138 1.12 19.23 18.13
C CYS A 138 1.70 18.79 19.49
N GLY A 139 3.00 18.43 19.56
CA GLY A 139 3.64 18.01 20.80
C GLY A 139 3.10 16.70 21.36
N LEU A 140 2.55 15.82 20.52
CA LEU A 140 1.97 14.56 20.95
C LEU A 140 3.05 13.53 21.31
N GLU A 141 2.72 12.62 22.23
CA GLU A 141 3.54 11.45 22.51
C GLU A 141 3.54 10.46 21.31
N ILE A 142 4.59 9.64 21.22
CA ILE A 142 4.78 8.68 20.12
C ILE A 142 3.58 7.73 19.98
N THR A 143 2.98 7.32 21.10
CA THR A 143 1.80 6.44 21.15
C THR A 143 0.58 7.06 20.49
N ASP A 144 0.31 8.33 20.81
CA ASP A 144 -0.85 9.06 20.29
C ASP A 144 -0.63 9.48 18.83
N ALA A 145 0.60 9.85 18.47
CA ALA A 145 0.97 10.17 17.09
C ALA A 145 0.80 8.97 16.15
N GLY A 146 0.95 7.74 16.67
CA GLY A 146 0.69 6.50 15.92
C GLY A 146 -0.75 6.37 15.42
N LEU A 147 -1.72 7.00 16.09
CA LEU A 147 -3.12 7.05 15.63
C LEU A 147 -3.27 7.75 14.28
N GLY A 148 -2.37 8.67 13.93
CA GLY A 148 -2.33 9.31 12.62
C GLY A 148 -2.18 8.30 11.48
N SER A 149 -1.32 7.29 11.64
CA SER A 149 -1.19 6.20 10.67
C SER A 149 -2.46 5.35 10.59
N SER A 150 -3.14 5.11 11.70
CA SER A 150 -4.42 4.36 11.71
C SER A 150 -5.50 5.11 10.94
N VAL A 151 -5.62 6.43 11.13
CA VAL A 151 -6.55 7.28 10.35
C VAL A 151 -6.20 7.25 8.87
N TYR A 152 -4.91 7.34 8.53
CA TYR A 152 -4.44 7.24 7.16
C TYR A 152 -4.92 5.93 6.49
N PHE A 153 -4.65 4.78 7.11
CA PHE A 153 -5.05 3.49 6.56
C PHE A 153 -6.56 3.27 6.54
N PHE A 154 -7.29 3.79 7.54
CA PHE A 154 -8.75 3.74 7.54
C PHE A 154 -9.34 4.51 6.36
N CYS A 155 -8.94 5.76 6.17
CA CYS A 155 -9.41 6.60 5.06
C CYS A 155 -9.00 6.02 3.71
N ARG A 156 -7.81 5.45 3.60
CA ARG A 156 -7.35 4.76 2.41
C ARG A 156 -8.20 3.53 2.09
N THR A 157 -8.53 2.72 3.09
CA THR A 157 -9.41 1.55 2.91
C THR A 157 -10.80 1.98 2.45
N ALA A 158 -11.37 3.00 3.09
CA ALA A 158 -12.66 3.55 2.70
C ALA A 158 -12.62 4.12 1.27
N GLY A 159 -11.54 4.82 0.91
CA GLY A 159 -11.31 5.33 -0.44
C GLY A 159 -11.26 4.23 -1.49
N ALA A 160 -10.54 3.14 -1.22
CA ALA A 160 -10.47 1.99 -2.13
C ALA A 160 -11.85 1.35 -2.36
N PHE A 161 -12.64 1.17 -1.30
CA PHE A 161 -14.01 0.66 -1.43
C PHE A 161 -14.91 1.58 -2.25
N ILE A 162 -14.97 2.85 -1.88
CA ILE A 162 -15.81 3.83 -2.57
C ILE A 162 -15.32 4.06 -3.99
N GLY A 163 -14.00 4.10 -4.20
CA GLY A 163 -13.37 4.21 -5.50
C GLY A 163 -13.75 3.07 -6.44
N ALA A 164 -13.78 1.84 -5.96
CA ALA A 164 -14.23 0.69 -6.75
C ALA A 164 -15.67 0.85 -7.26
N PHE A 165 -16.59 1.38 -6.44
CA PHE A 165 -17.96 1.67 -6.87
C PHE A 165 -18.04 2.87 -7.82
N LEU A 166 -17.25 3.91 -7.59
CA LEU A 166 -17.24 5.10 -8.43
C LEU A 166 -16.65 4.82 -9.82
N LEU A 167 -15.58 4.02 -9.90
CA LEU A 167 -14.98 3.59 -11.16
C LEU A 167 -15.93 2.76 -12.02
N ALA A 168 -16.86 2.01 -11.41
CA ALA A 168 -17.90 1.31 -12.15
C ALA A 168 -18.90 2.27 -12.85
N ARG A 169 -18.95 3.55 -12.46
CA ARG A 169 -19.90 4.54 -12.97
C ARG A 169 -19.27 5.76 -13.65
N LEU A 170 -18.01 6.05 -13.34
CA LEU A 170 -17.26 7.20 -13.86
C LEU A 170 -16.17 6.73 -14.81
N SER A 171 -15.78 7.61 -15.75
CA SER A 171 -14.60 7.34 -16.58
C SER A 171 -13.31 7.44 -15.75
N ASP A 172 -12.42 6.47 -15.93
CA ASP A 172 -11.12 6.34 -15.21
C ASP A 172 -10.31 7.65 -15.26
N VAL A 173 -10.26 8.30 -16.42
CA VAL A 173 -9.52 9.55 -16.59
C VAL A 173 -10.11 10.69 -15.76
N ARG A 174 -11.45 10.77 -15.66
CA ARG A 174 -12.11 11.81 -14.87
C ARG A 174 -11.88 11.57 -13.37
N TYR A 175 -12.02 10.32 -12.94
CA TYR A 175 -11.77 9.91 -11.56
C TYR A 175 -10.33 10.23 -11.15
N LEU A 176 -9.35 9.82 -11.95
CA LEU A 176 -7.93 10.11 -11.69
C LEU A 176 -7.65 11.61 -11.59
N ARG A 177 -8.20 12.42 -12.52
CA ARG A 177 -7.98 13.88 -12.51
C ARG A 177 -8.53 14.54 -11.25
N VAL A 178 -9.74 14.15 -10.83
CA VAL A 178 -10.36 14.70 -9.61
C VAL A 178 -9.51 14.32 -8.39
N ASN A 179 -9.12 13.07 -8.27
CA ASN A 179 -8.30 12.61 -7.14
C ASN A 179 -6.94 13.32 -7.08
N LEU A 180 -6.28 13.54 -8.22
CA LEU A 180 -5.02 14.30 -8.25
C LEU A 180 -5.21 15.74 -7.76
N ILE A 181 -6.30 16.42 -8.16
CA ILE A 181 -6.59 17.78 -7.70
C ILE A 181 -6.86 17.79 -6.19
N VAL A 182 -7.65 16.83 -5.70
CA VAL A 182 -7.96 16.71 -4.26
C VAL A 182 -6.69 16.42 -3.45
N MET A 183 -5.81 15.54 -3.93
CA MET A 183 -4.53 15.26 -3.28
C MET A 183 -3.64 16.50 -3.19
N LEU A 184 -3.51 17.25 -4.29
CA LEU A 184 -2.71 18.48 -4.32
C LEU A 184 -3.30 19.54 -3.38
N ALA A 185 -4.62 19.69 -3.37
CA ALA A 185 -5.30 20.61 -2.44
C ALA A 185 -5.08 20.20 -0.99
N ALA A 186 -5.21 18.92 -0.65
CA ALA A 186 -4.98 18.40 0.69
C ALA A 186 -3.53 18.63 1.16
N LEU A 187 -2.53 18.42 0.29
CA LEU A 187 -1.13 18.73 0.59
C LEU A 187 -0.90 20.23 0.78
N GLY A 188 -1.52 21.07 -0.04
CA GLY A 188 -1.44 22.52 0.10
C GLY A 188 -2.00 23.02 1.44
N VAL A 189 -3.16 22.49 1.85
CA VAL A 189 -3.76 22.82 3.15
C VAL A 189 -2.92 22.27 4.31
N LEU A 190 -2.38 21.04 4.17
CA LEU A 190 -1.53 20.40 5.18
C LEU A 190 -0.28 21.24 5.49
N TYR A 191 0.24 21.96 4.50
CA TYR A 191 1.41 22.84 4.70
C TYR A 191 1.13 23.92 5.75
N PHE A 192 -0.09 24.46 5.79
CA PHE A 192 -0.52 25.50 6.73
C PHE A 192 -1.18 24.94 8.00
N ALA A 193 -1.53 23.67 8.03
CA ALA A 193 -2.20 23.04 9.16
C ALA A 193 -1.26 22.93 10.37
N ASN A 194 -1.71 23.45 11.52
CA ASN A 194 -0.97 23.41 12.78
C ASN A 194 -1.77 22.75 13.92
N SER A 195 -3.06 22.51 13.70
CA SER A 195 -3.93 21.84 14.66
C SER A 195 -3.96 20.32 14.39
N TYR A 196 -4.06 19.53 15.47
CA TYR A 196 -4.21 18.08 15.41
C TYR A 196 -5.34 17.64 14.46
N ILE A 197 -6.52 18.25 14.60
CA ILE A 197 -7.71 17.91 13.80
C ILE A 197 -7.48 18.27 12.32
N GLU A 198 -6.90 19.43 12.04
CA GLU A 198 -6.61 19.87 10.67
C GLU A 198 -5.64 18.90 9.97
N ILE A 199 -4.57 18.47 10.65
CA ILE A 199 -3.61 17.52 10.12
C ILE A 199 -4.30 16.19 9.82
N LEU A 200 -5.10 15.66 10.74
CA LEU A 200 -5.81 14.39 10.54
C LEU A 200 -6.82 14.47 9.39
N ILE A 201 -7.55 15.56 9.24
CA ILE A 201 -8.49 15.74 8.12
C ILE A 201 -7.72 15.79 6.81
N CYS A 202 -6.66 16.58 6.70
CA CYS A 202 -5.86 16.68 5.48
C CYS A 202 -5.25 15.34 5.10
N VAL A 203 -4.69 14.62 6.07
CA VAL A 203 -4.11 13.28 5.87
C VAL A 203 -5.18 12.27 5.46
N GLY A 204 -6.36 12.32 6.08
CA GLY A 204 -7.48 11.46 5.73
C GLY A 204 -8.00 11.70 4.31
N VAL A 205 -8.19 12.96 3.93
CA VAL A 205 -8.61 13.35 2.56
C VAL A 205 -7.56 12.94 1.55
N PHE A 206 -6.28 13.15 1.85
CA PHE A 206 -5.18 12.71 0.98
C PHE A 206 -5.17 11.19 0.79
N ALA A 207 -5.26 10.42 1.88
CA ALA A 207 -5.27 8.97 1.85
C ALA A 207 -6.47 8.41 1.08
N PHE A 208 -7.64 9.02 1.26
CA PHE A 208 -8.86 8.68 0.54
C PHE A 208 -8.71 8.90 -0.98
N ALA A 209 -8.16 10.05 -1.38
CA ALA A 209 -7.98 10.39 -2.78
C ALA A 209 -6.83 9.61 -3.46
N LEU A 210 -5.87 9.09 -2.67
CA LEU A 210 -4.77 8.26 -3.17
C LEU A 210 -5.22 6.83 -3.53
N SER A 211 -6.34 6.39 -2.99
CA SER A 211 -6.88 5.03 -3.18
C SER A 211 -7.66 4.89 -4.46
#